data_d46d4aa459c8eac57003f8b4a00b8cd1
#
_entry.id   d46d4aa459c8eac57003f8b4a00b8cd1
#
_cell.length_a   1.000
_cell.length_b   1.000
_cell.length_c   1.000
_cell.angle_alpha   90.00
_cell.angle_beta   90.00
_cell.angle_gamma   90.00
#
_symmetry.space_group_name_H-M   'P 1'
#
loop_
_entity.id
_entity.type
_entity.pdbx_description
1 polymer ?
#
loop_
_entity_poly.entity_id
_entity_poly.type
_entity_poly.pdbx_seq_one_letter_code
_entity_poly.pdbx_strand_id
1 'polypeptide(L)'
;MSRAEAQGLVYDLARFVKEGYTLLTWNGLGFDFNILAEESGLQVECERLALAHIDMMFHVVCSKGFPLALDKVAQGMELPGKPSGMSGSKAPALWASGHQQEVLDYCVGDCQATLAVARSAEERGGIEWVTMRGSRATMALPNGWLAADQATKLPLPDTSWMRTPLTRESFTDWIHR
;
A
#
# COMPACT_ATOMS: atom_id res chain seq x y z
N MET A 1 -20.29 0.40 -5.31
CA MET A 1 -20.21 -1.05 -5.01
C MET A 1 -21.25 -1.33 -3.96
N SER A 2 -22.08 -2.35 -4.14
CA SER A 2 -23.02 -2.81 -3.12
C SER A 2 -22.32 -3.66 -2.06
N ARG A 3 -22.93 -3.86 -0.89
CA ARG A 3 -22.38 -4.74 0.16
C ARG A 3 -22.12 -6.16 -0.35
N ALA A 4 -23.01 -6.69 -1.17
CA ALA A 4 -22.84 -8.04 -1.74
C ALA A 4 -21.62 -8.12 -2.69
N GLU A 5 -21.38 -7.08 -3.49
CA GLU A 5 -20.18 -7.01 -4.35
C GLU A 5 -18.92 -6.86 -3.51
N ALA A 6 -18.93 -6.06 -2.43
CA ALA A 6 -17.82 -5.94 -1.50
C ALA A 6 -17.49 -7.29 -0.82
N GLN A 7 -18.51 -8.03 -0.39
CA GLN A 7 -18.35 -9.39 0.17
C GLN A 7 -17.77 -10.35 -0.87
N GLY A 8 -18.27 -10.31 -2.12
CA GLY A 8 -17.72 -11.10 -3.22
C GLY A 8 -16.22 -10.84 -3.41
N LEU A 9 -15.80 -9.58 -3.39
CA LEU A 9 -14.40 -9.20 -3.50
C LEU A 9 -13.55 -9.77 -2.34
N VAL A 10 -14.04 -9.69 -1.09
CA VAL A 10 -13.32 -10.28 0.06
C VAL A 10 -13.11 -11.79 -0.12
N TYR A 11 -14.16 -12.51 -0.56
CA TYR A 11 -14.04 -13.96 -0.81
C TYR A 11 -13.11 -14.28 -1.97
N ASP A 12 -13.11 -13.48 -3.04
CA ASP A 12 -12.16 -13.65 -4.15
C ASP A 12 -10.72 -13.42 -3.71
N LEU A 13 -10.44 -12.37 -2.92
CA LEU A 13 -9.12 -12.13 -2.34
C LEU A 13 -8.68 -13.29 -1.45
N ALA A 14 -9.57 -13.80 -0.59
CA ALA A 14 -9.30 -14.95 0.26
C ALA A 14 -9.02 -16.24 -0.56
N ARG A 15 -9.73 -16.42 -1.65
CA ARG A 15 -9.50 -17.54 -2.60
C ARG A 15 -8.13 -17.42 -3.25
N PHE A 16 -7.74 -16.25 -3.76
CA PHE A 16 -6.42 -16.04 -4.35
C PHE A 16 -5.29 -16.33 -3.36
N VAL A 17 -5.42 -15.87 -2.10
CA VAL A 17 -4.44 -16.20 -1.06
C VAL A 17 -4.35 -17.72 -0.82
N LYS A 18 -5.50 -18.41 -0.79
CA LYS A 18 -5.54 -19.88 -0.65
C LYS A 18 -4.92 -20.61 -1.85
N GLU A 19 -4.99 -20.03 -3.04
CA GLU A 19 -4.36 -20.53 -4.28
C GLU A 19 -2.85 -20.24 -4.35
N GLY A 20 -2.27 -19.58 -3.33
CA GLY A 20 -0.84 -19.30 -3.23
C GLY A 20 -0.42 -17.90 -3.72
N TYR A 21 -1.37 -17.02 -4.05
CA TYR A 21 -1.05 -15.64 -4.37
C TYR A 21 -0.78 -14.82 -3.11
N THR A 22 0.13 -13.87 -3.20
CA THR A 22 0.36 -12.87 -2.17
C THR A 22 -0.30 -11.56 -2.58
N LEU A 23 -1.16 -11.01 -1.71
CA LEU A 23 -1.73 -9.69 -1.92
C LEU A 23 -0.66 -8.64 -1.64
N LEU A 24 -0.58 -7.64 -2.51
CA LEU A 24 0.41 -6.59 -2.47
C LEU A 24 -0.26 -5.22 -2.62
N THR A 25 0.09 -4.28 -1.76
CA THR A 25 -0.45 -2.93 -1.80
C THR A 25 0.61 -1.85 -1.55
N TRP A 26 0.20 -0.61 -1.79
CA TRP A 26 0.85 0.60 -1.31
C TRP A 26 -0.13 1.37 -0.43
N ASN A 27 -0.06 1.22 0.89
CA ASN A 27 -0.98 1.78 1.88
C ASN A 27 -2.34 1.06 2.00
N GLY A 28 -2.42 -0.20 1.62
CA GLY A 28 -3.68 -0.96 1.71
C GLY A 28 -4.10 -1.27 3.15
N LEU A 29 -3.13 -1.45 4.05
CA LEU A 29 -3.40 -1.75 5.46
C LEU A 29 -4.20 -0.62 6.13
N GLY A 30 -3.78 0.62 5.94
CA GLY A 30 -4.43 1.78 6.57
C GLY A 30 -5.62 2.32 5.77
N PHE A 31 -5.83 1.88 4.52
CA PHE A 31 -6.84 2.47 3.65
C PHE A 31 -7.75 1.43 2.99
N ASP A 32 -7.26 0.65 2.04
CA ASP A 32 -8.12 -0.23 1.22
C ASP A 32 -8.84 -1.30 2.05
N PHE A 33 -8.13 -1.97 2.95
CA PHE A 33 -8.70 -3.01 3.80
C PHE A 33 -9.66 -2.48 4.86
N ASN A 34 -9.40 -1.27 5.39
CA ASN A 34 -10.32 -0.60 6.30
C ASN A 34 -11.66 -0.30 5.62
N ILE A 35 -11.61 0.31 4.43
CA ILE A 35 -12.81 0.57 3.62
C ILE A 35 -13.53 -0.74 3.27
N LEU A 36 -12.79 -1.75 2.86
CA LEU A 36 -13.36 -3.04 2.48
C LEU A 36 -14.04 -3.74 3.66
N ALA A 37 -13.49 -3.61 4.87
CA ALA A 37 -14.10 -4.12 6.09
C ALA A 37 -15.44 -3.42 6.39
N GLU A 38 -15.48 -2.10 6.31
CA GLU A 38 -16.71 -1.31 6.53
C GLU A 38 -17.78 -1.62 5.50
N GLU A 39 -17.44 -1.61 4.21
CA GLU A 39 -18.38 -1.80 3.11
C GLU A 39 -18.92 -3.24 3.02
N SER A 40 -18.08 -4.24 3.26
CA SER A 40 -18.49 -5.65 3.25
C SER A 40 -19.18 -6.09 4.54
N GLY A 41 -18.81 -5.52 5.70
CA GLY A 41 -19.14 -6.00 7.02
C GLY A 41 -18.45 -7.32 7.40
N LEU A 42 -17.40 -7.71 6.67
CA LEU A 42 -16.60 -8.90 6.92
C LEU A 42 -15.29 -8.52 7.64
N GLN A 43 -15.42 -7.92 8.83
CA GLN A 43 -14.31 -7.38 9.61
C GLN A 43 -13.18 -8.40 9.80
N VAL A 44 -13.49 -9.57 10.33
CA VAL A 44 -12.50 -10.60 10.68
C VAL A 44 -11.74 -11.11 9.46
N GLU A 45 -12.43 -11.31 8.34
CA GLU A 45 -11.82 -11.73 7.08
C GLU A 45 -10.89 -10.66 6.52
N CYS A 46 -11.31 -9.38 6.56
CA CYS A 46 -10.50 -8.26 6.12
C CYS A 46 -9.26 -8.07 7.00
N GLU A 47 -9.39 -8.17 8.33
CA GLU A 47 -8.24 -8.15 9.26
C GLU A 47 -7.24 -9.25 8.94
N ARG A 48 -7.71 -10.48 8.74
CA ARG A 48 -6.85 -11.61 8.40
C ARG A 48 -6.09 -11.40 7.09
N LEU A 49 -6.77 -10.93 6.06
CA LEU A 49 -6.15 -10.60 4.77
C LEU A 49 -5.16 -9.44 4.91
N ALA A 50 -5.54 -8.39 5.64
CA ALA A 50 -4.74 -7.19 5.87
C ALA A 50 -3.44 -7.49 6.64
N LEU A 51 -3.47 -8.37 7.63
CA LEU A 51 -2.26 -8.74 8.38
C LEU A 51 -1.35 -9.69 7.60
N ALA A 52 -1.91 -10.51 6.72
CA ALA A 52 -1.15 -11.48 5.93
C ALA A 52 -0.59 -10.90 4.61
N HIS A 53 -1.08 -9.73 4.13
CA HIS A 53 -0.61 -9.14 2.88
C HIS A 53 0.68 -8.33 3.05
N ILE A 54 1.33 -8.02 1.95
CA ILE A 54 2.47 -7.10 1.89
C ILE A 54 1.95 -5.69 1.63
N ASP A 55 2.06 -4.80 2.63
CA ASP A 55 1.93 -3.35 2.42
C ASP A 55 3.32 -2.71 2.41
N MET A 56 3.77 -2.34 1.22
CA MET A 56 5.12 -1.80 1.04
C MET A 56 5.31 -0.46 1.76
N MET A 57 4.29 0.41 1.75
CA MET A 57 4.38 1.69 2.47
C MET A 57 4.41 1.48 3.97
N PHE A 58 3.60 0.58 4.49
CA PHE A 58 3.62 0.24 5.91
C PHE A 58 4.96 -0.37 6.34
N HIS A 59 5.55 -1.25 5.53
CA HIS A 59 6.91 -1.75 5.79
C HIS A 59 7.95 -0.63 5.85
N VAL A 60 7.87 0.37 4.96
CA VAL A 60 8.72 1.57 5.03
C VAL A 60 8.49 2.35 6.32
N VAL A 61 7.23 2.57 6.71
CA VAL A 61 6.90 3.26 7.97
C VAL A 61 7.45 2.49 9.18
N CYS A 62 7.31 1.17 9.21
CA CYS A 62 7.88 0.33 10.27
C CYS A 62 9.41 0.42 10.37
N SER A 63 10.09 0.63 9.23
CA SER A 63 11.54 0.67 9.15
C SER A 63 12.14 2.07 9.29
N LYS A 64 11.41 3.12 8.87
CA LYS A 64 11.92 4.50 8.78
C LYS A 64 11.13 5.52 9.59
N GLY A 65 9.89 5.21 10.02
CA GLY A 65 9.02 6.10 10.78
C GLY A 65 8.28 7.15 9.95
N PHE A 66 8.37 7.10 8.62
CA PHE A 66 7.67 8.03 7.73
C PHE A 66 7.17 7.34 6.46
N PRO A 67 6.07 7.81 5.86
CA PRO A 67 5.55 7.27 4.62
C PRO A 67 6.35 7.77 3.42
N LEU A 68 6.34 7.00 2.35
CA LEU A 68 6.84 7.40 1.04
C LEU A 68 5.69 7.41 0.02
N ALA A 69 5.70 8.38 -0.87
CA ALA A 69 4.82 8.35 -2.02
C ALA A 69 5.36 7.34 -3.05
N LEU A 70 4.47 6.51 -3.62
CA LEU A 70 4.83 5.52 -4.65
C LEU A 70 5.62 6.15 -5.80
N ASP A 71 5.21 7.33 -6.28
CA ASP A 71 5.90 8.07 -7.35
C ASP A 71 7.35 8.42 -7.00
N LYS A 72 7.63 8.75 -5.72
CA LYS A 72 8.99 9.08 -5.29
C LYS A 72 9.90 7.87 -5.29
N VAL A 73 9.35 6.70 -4.97
CA VAL A 73 10.06 5.42 -5.05
C VAL A 73 10.22 5.00 -6.52
N ALA A 74 9.17 5.03 -7.32
CA ALA A 74 9.26 4.73 -8.75
C ALA A 74 10.32 5.62 -9.44
N GLN A 75 10.31 6.93 -9.16
CA GLN A 75 11.31 7.87 -9.67
C GLN A 75 12.75 7.54 -9.20
N GLY A 76 12.92 7.21 -7.92
CA GLY A 76 14.24 6.83 -7.38
C GLY A 76 14.78 5.55 -8.01
N MET A 77 13.90 4.61 -8.30
CA MET A 77 14.21 3.31 -8.92
C MET A 77 14.25 3.35 -10.45
N GLU A 78 14.02 4.52 -11.07
CA GLU A 78 13.99 4.72 -12.53
C GLU A 78 12.92 3.86 -13.24
N LEU A 79 11.81 3.66 -12.56
CA LEU A 79 10.66 2.93 -13.08
C LEU A 79 9.62 3.89 -13.69
N PRO A 80 8.78 3.41 -14.59
CA PRO A 80 7.62 4.18 -15.04
C PRO A 80 6.79 4.62 -13.83
N GLY A 81 6.60 5.92 -13.68
CA GLY A 81 5.75 6.47 -12.63
C GLY A 81 4.25 6.35 -12.98
N LYS A 82 3.43 6.90 -12.11
CA LYS A 82 1.98 7.01 -12.36
C LYS A 82 1.70 7.83 -13.63
N PRO A 83 0.60 7.55 -14.34
CA PRO A 83 0.15 8.40 -15.45
C PRO A 83 0.03 9.86 -14.99
N SER A 84 0.60 10.78 -15.77
CA SER A 84 0.58 12.21 -15.43
C SER A 84 -0.84 12.79 -15.48
N GLY A 85 -1.15 13.69 -14.54
CA GLY A 85 -2.39 14.48 -14.56
C GLY A 85 -3.53 14.00 -13.67
N MET A 86 -3.47 12.77 -13.16
CA MET A 86 -4.45 12.21 -12.23
C MET A 86 -3.85 12.07 -10.81
N SER A 87 -4.70 12.22 -9.79
CA SER A 87 -4.36 11.91 -8.40
C SER A 87 -5.56 11.24 -7.73
N GLY A 88 -5.31 10.38 -6.74
CA GLY A 88 -6.37 9.71 -5.99
C GLY A 88 -7.41 10.66 -5.41
N SER A 89 -7.02 11.89 -5.04
CA SER A 89 -7.94 12.91 -4.53
C SER A 89 -8.96 13.41 -5.56
N LYS A 90 -8.69 13.25 -6.85
CA LYS A 90 -9.62 13.62 -7.95
C LYS A 90 -10.59 12.49 -8.31
N ALA A 91 -10.27 11.25 -7.95
CA ALA A 91 -11.03 10.07 -8.35
C ALA A 91 -12.52 10.14 -7.97
N PRO A 92 -12.93 10.55 -6.75
CA PRO A 92 -14.36 10.65 -6.40
C PRO A 92 -15.13 11.64 -7.28
N ALA A 93 -14.54 12.81 -7.56
CA ALA A 93 -15.18 13.84 -8.39
C ALA A 93 -15.31 13.39 -9.86
N LEU A 94 -14.28 12.75 -10.41
CA LEU A 94 -14.30 12.19 -11.76
C LEU A 94 -15.33 11.05 -11.88
N TRP A 95 -15.38 10.18 -10.89
CA TRP A 95 -16.38 9.12 -10.85
C TRP A 95 -17.80 9.66 -10.85
N ALA A 96 -18.09 10.65 -9.99
CA ALA A 96 -19.41 11.30 -9.90
C ALA A 96 -19.80 12.06 -11.17
N SER A 97 -18.82 12.58 -11.93
CA SER A 97 -19.05 13.32 -13.19
C SER A 97 -19.11 12.43 -14.44
N GLY A 98 -19.09 11.11 -14.30
CA GLY A 98 -19.25 10.18 -15.43
C GLY A 98 -17.93 9.76 -16.11
N HIS A 99 -16.77 10.10 -15.52
CA HIS A 99 -15.45 9.74 -16.04
C HIS A 99 -14.90 8.44 -15.39
N GLN A 100 -15.77 7.43 -15.22
CA GLN A 100 -15.42 6.18 -14.53
C GLN A 100 -14.24 5.46 -15.20
N GLN A 101 -14.18 5.46 -16.55
CA GLN A 101 -13.11 4.78 -17.26
C GLN A 101 -11.75 5.39 -16.95
N GLU A 102 -11.64 6.71 -16.83
CA GLU A 102 -10.40 7.39 -16.45
C GLU A 102 -9.94 6.99 -15.05
N VAL A 103 -10.89 6.81 -14.10
CA VAL A 103 -10.59 6.34 -12.76
C VAL A 103 -10.11 4.89 -12.77
N LEU A 104 -10.75 4.02 -13.56
CA LEU A 104 -10.34 2.61 -13.69
C LEU A 104 -8.94 2.49 -14.32
N ASP A 105 -8.68 3.24 -15.39
CA ASP A 105 -7.36 3.25 -16.05
C ASP A 105 -6.26 3.74 -15.10
N TYR A 106 -6.58 4.76 -14.30
CA TYR A 106 -5.68 5.23 -13.24
C TYR A 106 -5.40 4.14 -12.20
N CYS A 107 -6.42 3.45 -11.70
CA CYS A 107 -6.25 2.35 -10.74
C CYS A 107 -5.39 1.21 -11.32
N VAL A 108 -5.59 0.85 -12.58
CA VAL A 108 -4.75 -0.14 -13.27
C VAL A 108 -3.29 0.32 -13.32
N GLY A 109 -3.05 1.59 -13.66
CA GLY A 109 -1.71 2.18 -13.66
C GLY A 109 -1.05 2.15 -12.28
N ASP A 110 -1.80 2.45 -11.22
CA ASP A 110 -1.30 2.39 -9.84
C ASP A 110 -0.94 0.95 -9.44
N CYS A 111 -1.75 -0.04 -9.79
CA CYS A 111 -1.44 -1.45 -9.54
C CYS A 111 -0.18 -1.90 -10.30
N GLN A 112 -0.03 -1.49 -11.56
CA GLN A 112 1.16 -1.81 -12.36
C GLN A 112 2.42 -1.17 -11.79
N ALA A 113 2.37 0.11 -11.37
CA ALA A 113 3.49 0.80 -10.73
C ALA A 113 3.85 0.15 -9.39
N THR A 114 2.85 -0.22 -8.58
CA THR A 114 3.04 -0.93 -7.31
C THR A 114 3.77 -2.25 -7.53
N LEU A 115 3.33 -3.05 -8.50
CA LEU A 115 3.97 -4.34 -8.81
C LEU A 115 5.39 -4.16 -9.37
N ALA A 116 5.62 -3.15 -10.22
CA ALA A 116 6.93 -2.86 -10.77
C ALA A 116 7.94 -2.48 -9.66
N VAL A 117 7.52 -1.64 -8.71
CA VAL A 117 8.34 -1.28 -7.54
C VAL A 117 8.65 -2.51 -6.69
N ALA A 118 7.65 -3.37 -6.44
CA ALA A 118 7.84 -4.57 -5.62
C ALA A 118 8.90 -5.50 -6.22
N ARG A 119 8.77 -5.83 -7.50
CA ARG A 119 9.71 -6.73 -8.21
C ARG A 119 11.12 -6.14 -8.29
N SER A 120 11.22 -4.87 -8.68
CA SER A 120 12.52 -4.21 -8.78
C SER A 120 13.21 -4.11 -7.41
N ALA A 121 12.46 -3.92 -6.34
CA ALA A 121 13.00 -3.89 -4.98
C ALA A 121 13.52 -5.26 -4.53
N GLU A 122 12.84 -6.34 -4.88
CA GLU A 122 13.31 -7.71 -4.61
C GLU A 122 14.59 -8.03 -5.40
N GLU A 123 14.63 -7.69 -6.69
CA GLU A 123 15.81 -7.90 -7.54
C GLU A 123 17.03 -7.11 -7.06
N ARG A 124 16.85 -5.88 -6.57
CA ARG A 124 17.92 -5.00 -6.09
C ARG A 124 18.27 -5.19 -4.61
N GLY A 125 17.46 -5.95 -3.87
CA GLY A 125 17.59 -6.10 -2.41
C GLY A 125 17.25 -4.84 -1.62
N GLY A 126 16.45 -3.93 -2.18
CA GLY A 126 16.06 -2.68 -1.52
C GLY A 126 15.34 -1.70 -2.42
N ILE A 127 14.95 -0.57 -1.85
CA ILE A 127 14.33 0.53 -2.57
C ILE A 127 15.19 1.79 -2.55
N GLU A 128 15.04 2.61 -3.58
CA GLU A 128 15.54 3.97 -3.66
C GLU A 128 14.38 4.95 -3.86
N TRP A 129 14.49 6.13 -3.31
CA TRP A 129 13.51 7.19 -3.55
C TRP A 129 14.17 8.56 -3.68
N VAL A 130 13.45 9.47 -4.34
CA VAL A 130 13.85 10.88 -4.42
C VAL A 130 13.30 11.62 -3.21
N THR A 131 14.19 12.19 -2.41
CA THR A 131 13.81 12.99 -1.24
C THR A 131 13.19 14.34 -1.64
N MET A 132 12.56 15.04 -0.69
CA MET A 132 12.04 16.39 -0.93
C MET A 132 13.13 17.41 -1.35
N ARG A 133 14.40 17.13 -1.03
CA ARG A 133 15.56 17.95 -1.43
C ARG A 133 16.15 17.55 -2.77
N GLY A 134 15.54 16.61 -3.48
CA GLY A 134 16.01 16.10 -4.78
C GLY A 134 17.19 15.13 -4.71
N SER A 135 17.68 14.79 -3.52
CA SER A 135 18.69 13.74 -3.35
C SER A 135 18.08 12.35 -3.38
N ARG A 136 18.89 11.32 -3.66
CA ARG A 136 18.46 9.91 -3.53
C ARG A 136 18.74 9.41 -2.11
N ALA A 137 17.82 8.59 -1.60
CA ALA A 137 17.98 7.85 -0.36
C ALA A 137 17.56 6.39 -0.59
N THR A 138 18.05 5.48 0.27
CA THR A 138 17.87 4.04 0.11
C THR A 138 17.37 3.37 1.38
N MET A 139 16.71 2.23 1.20
CA MET A 139 16.37 1.30 2.28
C MET A 139 16.64 -0.13 1.79
N ALA A 140 17.51 -0.84 2.48
CA ALA A 140 17.75 -2.26 2.20
C ALA A 140 16.57 -3.13 2.64
N LEU A 141 16.32 -4.19 1.90
CA LEU A 141 15.32 -5.22 2.19
C LEU A 141 16.02 -6.60 2.29
N PRO A 142 16.79 -6.85 3.35
CA PRO A 142 17.64 -8.05 3.46
C PRO A 142 16.83 -9.36 3.47
N ASN A 143 15.56 -9.31 3.83
CA ASN A 143 14.64 -10.45 3.86
C ASN A 143 13.49 -10.27 2.85
N GLY A 144 13.64 -9.41 1.85
CA GLY A 144 12.57 -9.04 0.94
C GLY A 144 11.47 -8.22 1.63
N TRP A 145 10.31 -8.16 0.99
CA TRP A 145 9.12 -7.53 1.57
C TRP A 145 8.52 -8.41 2.66
N LEU A 146 8.16 -7.80 3.79
CA LEU A 146 7.52 -8.48 4.92
C LEU A 146 6.01 -8.31 4.85
N ALA A 147 5.28 -9.35 5.23
CA ALA A 147 3.85 -9.22 5.50
C ALA A 147 3.58 -8.22 6.63
N ALA A 148 2.41 -7.61 6.67
CA ALA A 148 2.10 -6.54 7.61
C ALA A 148 2.29 -6.98 9.08
N ASP A 149 1.87 -8.20 9.44
CA ASP A 149 2.06 -8.76 10.78
C ASP A 149 3.54 -8.95 11.14
N GLN A 150 4.40 -9.23 10.17
CA GLN A 150 5.85 -9.35 10.37
C GLN A 150 6.50 -7.98 10.45
N ALA A 151 6.08 -7.03 9.63
CA ALA A 151 6.59 -5.67 9.65
C ALA A 151 6.34 -4.97 11.00
N THR A 152 5.21 -5.26 11.66
CA THR A 152 4.93 -4.74 13.03
C THR A 152 5.95 -5.18 14.07
N LYS A 153 6.68 -6.28 13.84
CA LYS A 153 7.68 -6.83 14.79
C LYS A 153 9.09 -6.26 14.58
N LEU A 154 9.29 -5.45 13.54
CA LEU A 154 10.56 -4.77 13.32
C LEU A 154 10.91 -3.86 14.52
N PRO A 155 12.20 -3.63 14.81
CA PRO A 155 12.60 -2.62 15.79
C PRO A 155 11.98 -1.25 15.45
N LEU A 156 11.69 -0.46 16.48
CA LEU A 156 11.19 0.90 16.26
C LEU A 156 12.29 1.76 15.60
N PRO A 157 11.97 2.50 14.55
CA PRO A 157 12.92 3.40 13.93
C PRO A 157 13.22 4.60 14.84
N ASP A 158 14.42 5.17 14.71
CA ASP A 158 14.71 6.46 15.34
C ASP A 158 13.94 7.58 14.64
N THR A 159 12.95 8.11 15.32
CA THR A 159 12.09 9.20 14.86
C THR A 159 12.30 10.49 15.65
N SER A 160 13.34 10.57 16.51
CA SER A 160 13.61 11.72 17.38
C SER A 160 13.79 13.05 16.65
N TRP A 161 14.18 13.00 15.37
CA TRP A 161 14.34 14.15 14.49
C TRP A 161 13.04 14.61 13.82
N MET A 162 11.95 13.84 13.95
CA MET A 162 10.65 14.15 13.34
C MET A 162 9.76 14.92 14.30
N ARG A 163 9.08 15.94 13.76
CA ARG A 163 8.11 16.69 14.54
C ARG A 163 6.81 15.91 14.78
N THR A 164 6.39 15.10 13.81
CA THR A 164 5.15 14.30 13.85
C THR A 164 5.41 12.96 13.15
N PRO A 165 6.05 11.99 13.84
CA PRO A 165 6.25 10.66 13.28
C PRO A 165 4.90 9.95 13.12
N LEU A 166 4.77 9.12 12.09
CA LEU A 166 3.67 8.17 12.00
C LEU A 166 3.95 6.96 12.88
N THR A 167 2.93 6.51 13.59
CA THR A 167 3.00 5.29 14.39
C THR A 167 2.40 4.11 13.63
N ARG A 168 2.77 2.90 14.00
CA ARG A 168 2.21 1.67 13.39
C ARG A 168 0.72 1.56 13.67
N GLU A 169 0.30 2.00 14.85
CA GLU A 169 -1.08 1.98 15.31
C GLU A 169 -2.00 2.81 14.42
N SER A 170 -1.49 3.89 13.81
CA SER A 170 -2.28 4.71 12.89
C SER A 170 -2.72 3.98 11.61
N PHE A 171 -2.11 2.82 11.31
CA PHE A 171 -2.49 1.95 10.18
C PHE A 171 -3.36 0.77 10.61
N THR A 172 -3.39 0.46 11.90
CA THR A 172 -4.03 -0.74 12.44
C THR A 172 -5.15 -0.44 13.44
N ASP A 173 -5.47 0.83 13.68
CA ASP A 173 -6.48 1.26 14.66
C ASP A 173 -7.91 0.81 14.32
N TRP A 174 -8.16 0.39 13.09
CA TRP A 174 -9.42 -0.19 12.61
C TRP A 174 -9.52 -1.71 12.87
N ILE A 175 -8.39 -2.37 13.13
CA ILE A 175 -8.33 -3.81 13.46
C ILE A 175 -8.87 -4.01 14.88
N HIS A 176 -9.69 -5.03 15.07
CA HIS A 176 -10.34 -5.34 16.36
C HIS A 176 -11.38 -4.30 16.85
N ARG A 177 -12.01 -3.56 15.93
CA ARG A 177 -13.15 -2.68 16.25
C ARG A 177 -14.47 -3.44 16.34
#